data_f5ee9bdd4186b683f07cd4f16f9b4619
#
_entry.id   f5ee9bdd4186b683f07cd4f16f9b4619
#
_cell.length_a   1.000
_cell.length_b   1.000
_cell.length_c   1.000
_cell.angle_alpha   90.00
_cell.angle_beta   90.00
_cell.angle_gamma   90.00
#
_symmetry.space_group_name_H-M   'P 1'
#
loop_
_entity.id
_entity.type
_entity.pdbx_description
1 polymer ?
#
loop_
_entity_poly.entity_id
_entity_poly.type
_entity_poly.pdbx_seq_one_letter_code
_entity_poly.pdbx_strand_id
1 'polypeptide(L)'
;MEYSIKSADFDICFLLKVFETDIAYPSNTILTISVNSDGFCANTDMDIDIKEFVAFVDSLSSLYKTLNGTALIQEPYSERQFVEFSADRSGHIRIRGELSSNGRNGFVQKLNFENCIDQTYLPDFIKNSSLLCAKYR
;
A
#
# COMPACT_ATOMS: atom_id res chain seq x y z
N MET A 1 -1.23 3.91 -13.30
CA MET A 1 -0.53 4.69 -12.25
C MET A 1 0.12 3.72 -11.28
N GLU A 2 1.40 3.78 -11.21
CA GLU A 2 2.20 2.83 -10.46
C GLU A 2 3.17 3.57 -9.54
N TYR A 3 3.19 3.17 -8.27
CA TYR A 3 4.05 3.75 -7.25
C TYR A 3 4.75 2.63 -6.51
N SER A 4 6.07 2.68 -6.40
CA SER A 4 6.84 1.60 -5.80
C SER A 4 7.93 2.09 -4.85
N ILE A 5 8.28 1.21 -3.92
CA ILE A 5 9.45 1.33 -3.06
C ILE A 5 10.28 0.09 -3.29
N LYS A 6 11.56 0.27 -3.62
CA LYS A 6 12.50 -0.83 -3.88
C LYS A 6 13.72 -0.69 -3.00
N SER A 7 13.97 -1.70 -2.21
CA SER A 7 15.18 -1.83 -1.41
C SER A 7 15.90 -3.14 -1.73
N ALA A 8 16.99 -3.44 -1.05
CA ALA A 8 17.78 -4.64 -1.34
C ALA A 8 16.97 -5.94 -1.15
N ASP A 9 16.18 -6.02 -0.08
CA ASP A 9 15.50 -7.24 0.32
C ASP A 9 13.97 -7.12 0.30
N PHE A 10 13.44 -5.95 -0.08
CA PHE A 10 12.03 -5.69 -0.04
C PHE A 10 11.59 -4.74 -1.14
N ASP A 11 10.62 -5.17 -1.93
CA ASP A 11 9.97 -4.34 -2.95
C ASP A 11 8.46 -4.38 -2.73
N ILE A 12 7.84 -3.22 -2.84
CA ILE A 12 6.38 -3.12 -2.87
C ILE A 12 5.96 -2.17 -3.97
N CYS A 13 4.94 -2.56 -4.72
CA CYS A 13 4.38 -1.76 -5.80
C CYS A 13 2.87 -1.63 -5.63
N PHE A 14 2.38 -0.42 -5.75
CA PHE A 14 0.95 -0.09 -5.77
C PHE A 14 0.57 0.36 -7.17
N LEU A 15 -0.29 -0.40 -7.82
CA LEU A 15 -0.83 -0.06 -9.14
C LEU A 15 -2.31 0.27 -8.98
N LEU A 16 -2.71 1.46 -9.41
CA LEU A 16 -4.07 1.97 -9.27
C LEU A 16 -4.77 2.07 -10.61
N LYS A 17 -5.99 1.54 -10.67
CA LYS A 17 -6.90 1.73 -11.78
C LYS A 17 -8.17 2.40 -11.24
N VAL A 18 -8.31 3.69 -11.53
CA VAL A 18 -9.45 4.49 -11.08
C VAL A 18 -10.52 4.50 -12.17
N PHE A 19 -11.75 4.19 -11.78
CA PHE A 19 -12.92 4.25 -12.66
C PHE A 19 -13.58 5.62 -12.50
N GLU A 20 -13.21 6.55 -13.39
CA GLU A 20 -13.64 7.96 -13.29
C GLU A 20 -15.16 8.12 -13.36
N THR A 21 -15.85 7.27 -14.13
CA THR A 21 -17.30 7.32 -14.23
C THR A 21 -18.00 6.86 -12.95
N ASP A 22 -17.29 6.13 -12.11
CA ASP A 22 -17.83 5.58 -10.86
C ASP A 22 -17.28 6.28 -9.62
N ILE A 23 -16.65 7.44 -9.80
CA ILE A 23 -15.91 8.12 -8.72
C ILE A 23 -16.76 8.46 -7.50
N ALA A 24 -18.07 8.62 -7.69
CA ALA A 24 -19.01 8.90 -6.60
C ALA A 24 -19.39 7.67 -5.78
N TYR A 25 -19.01 6.48 -6.24
CA TYR A 25 -19.34 5.22 -5.57
C TYR A 25 -18.18 4.72 -4.72
N PRO A 26 -18.45 3.92 -3.66
CA PRO A 26 -17.42 3.50 -2.71
C PRO A 26 -16.31 2.61 -3.28
N SER A 27 -16.60 1.81 -4.30
CA SER A 27 -15.60 0.90 -4.90
C SER A 27 -15.21 1.39 -6.29
N ASN A 28 -14.56 2.54 -6.35
CA ASN A 28 -14.23 3.20 -7.62
C ASN A 28 -12.81 2.90 -8.11
N THR A 29 -12.01 2.11 -7.37
CA THR A 29 -10.60 1.89 -7.70
C THR A 29 -10.22 0.44 -7.43
N ILE A 30 -9.49 -0.15 -8.38
CA ILE A 30 -8.79 -1.41 -8.13
C ILE A 30 -7.35 -1.07 -7.78
N LEU A 31 -6.93 -1.49 -6.60
CA LEU A 31 -5.56 -1.39 -6.14
C LEU A 31 -4.90 -2.76 -6.26
N THR A 32 -3.89 -2.86 -7.11
CA THR A 32 -3.06 -4.06 -7.24
C THR A 32 -1.79 -3.86 -6.43
N ILE A 33 -1.54 -4.76 -5.48
CA ILE A 33 -0.35 -4.72 -4.64
C ILE A 33 0.55 -5.89 -5.01
N SER A 34 1.80 -5.59 -5.32
CA SER A 34 2.84 -6.58 -5.58
C SER A 34 3.92 -6.43 -4.54
N VAL A 35 4.29 -7.53 -3.89
CA VAL A 35 5.31 -7.55 -2.84
C VAL A 35 6.33 -8.63 -3.16
N ASN A 36 7.61 -8.31 -2.96
CA ASN A 36 8.69 -9.27 -2.85
C ASN A 36 9.42 -8.97 -1.53
N SER A 37 9.31 -9.88 -0.58
CA SER A 37 9.95 -9.76 0.73
C SER A 37 10.86 -10.96 0.95
N ASP A 38 12.16 -10.74 0.83
CA ASP A 38 13.18 -11.79 0.94
C ASP A 38 12.92 -13.01 0.05
N GLY A 39 12.44 -12.76 -1.18
CA GLY A 39 12.14 -13.81 -2.15
C GLY A 39 10.72 -14.38 -2.06
N PHE A 40 9.95 -14.03 -1.05
CA PHE A 40 8.54 -14.40 -0.97
C PHE A 40 7.71 -13.34 -1.68
N CYS A 41 6.92 -13.77 -2.66
CA CYS A 41 6.22 -12.87 -3.57
C CYS A 41 4.72 -13.08 -3.54
N ALA A 42 3.98 -11.98 -3.65
CA ALA A 42 2.55 -12.01 -3.89
C ALA A 42 2.15 -10.86 -4.81
N ASN A 43 1.07 -11.07 -5.56
CA ASN A 43 0.45 -10.05 -6.40
C ASN A 43 -1.06 -10.22 -6.25
N THR A 44 -1.73 -9.24 -5.65
CA THR A 44 -3.16 -9.33 -5.34
C THR A 44 -3.89 -8.03 -5.62
N ASP A 45 -5.19 -8.12 -5.83
CA ASP A 45 -6.06 -6.97 -6.06
C ASP A 45 -6.98 -6.74 -4.86
N MET A 46 -7.31 -5.48 -4.60
CA MET A 46 -8.39 -5.12 -3.69
C MET A 46 -9.21 -3.97 -4.27
N ASP A 47 -10.50 -3.98 -3.98
CA ASP A 47 -11.40 -2.90 -4.35
C ASP A 47 -11.44 -1.85 -3.25
N ILE A 48 -11.12 -0.61 -3.59
CA ILE A 48 -11.10 0.51 -2.64
C ILE A 48 -11.79 1.74 -3.23
N ASP A 49 -12.07 2.71 -2.37
CA ASP A 49 -12.31 4.08 -2.80
C ASP A 49 -10.95 4.76 -2.95
N ILE A 50 -10.76 5.56 -4.00
CA ILE A 50 -9.50 6.30 -4.20
C ILE A 50 -9.16 7.17 -2.99
N LYS A 51 -10.14 7.63 -2.24
CA LYS A 51 -9.93 8.38 -1.01
C LYS A 51 -9.23 7.57 0.08
N GLU A 52 -9.36 6.25 0.07
CA GLU A 52 -8.61 5.37 0.98
C GLU A 52 -7.11 5.45 0.69
N PHE A 53 -6.75 5.45 -0.59
CA PHE A 53 -5.35 5.59 -0.99
C PHE A 53 -4.82 6.98 -0.66
N VAL A 54 -5.61 8.03 -0.88
CA VAL A 54 -5.24 9.41 -0.50
C VAL A 54 -4.98 9.50 1.00
N ALA A 55 -5.86 8.94 1.83
CA ALA A 55 -5.69 8.92 3.29
C ALA A 55 -4.41 8.16 3.69
N PHE A 56 -4.13 7.04 3.03
CA PHE A 56 -2.91 6.28 3.26
C PHE A 56 -1.66 7.11 2.97
N VAL A 57 -1.61 7.79 1.83
CA VAL A 57 -0.46 8.63 1.44
C VAL A 57 -0.30 9.80 2.40
N ASP A 58 -1.40 10.43 2.83
CA ASP A 58 -1.35 11.51 3.81
C ASP A 58 -0.81 11.02 5.16
N SER A 59 -1.24 9.86 5.61
CA SER A 59 -0.72 9.24 6.83
C SER A 59 0.76 8.90 6.69
N LEU A 60 1.18 8.41 5.52
CA LEU A 60 2.57 8.09 5.26
C LEU A 60 3.45 9.34 5.26
N SER A 61 2.96 10.44 4.69
CA SER A 61 3.64 11.73 4.70
C SER A 61 3.83 12.25 6.14
N SER A 62 2.78 12.15 6.96
CA SER A 62 2.83 12.53 8.36
C SER A 62 3.82 11.66 9.15
N LEU A 63 3.77 10.36 8.93
CA LEU A 63 4.71 9.40 9.55
C LEU A 63 6.16 9.75 9.21
N TYR A 64 6.43 10.07 7.95
CA TYR A 64 7.78 10.46 7.51
C TYR A 64 8.26 11.74 8.19
N LYS A 65 7.38 12.74 8.31
CA LYS A 65 7.73 14.04 8.91
C LYS A 65 7.98 13.94 10.41
N THR A 66 7.24 13.10 11.11
CA THR A 66 7.28 13.01 12.57
C THR A 66 8.07 11.83 13.08
N LEU A 67 8.38 10.84 12.24
CA LEU A 67 8.94 9.54 12.61
C LEU A 67 8.12 8.87 13.72
N ASN A 68 6.82 9.03 13.65
CA ASN A 68 5.86 8.50 14.62
C ASN A 68 4.55 8.14 13.92
N GLY A 69 3.83 7.18 14.48
CA GLY A 69 2.53 6.78 13.98
C GLY A 69 2.58 5.66 12.95
N THR A 70 1.47 5.48 12.29
CA THR A 70 1.25 4.41 11.31
C THR A 70 0.53 4.92 10.07
N ALA A 71 0.71 4.22 8.96
CA ALA A 71 -0.06 4.41 7.74
C ALA A 71 -0.58 3.04 7.31
N LEU A 72 -1.88 2.94 7.14
CA LEU A 72 -2.55 1.67 6.84
C LEU A 72 -3.39 1.80 5.57
N ILE A 73 -3.25 0.82 4.67
CA ILE A 73 -4.20 0.58 3.59
C ILE A 73 -4.77 -0.83 3.80
N GLN A 74 -6.09 -0.93 3.83
CA GLN A 74 -6.78 -2.16 4.17
C GLN A 74 -7.99 -2.35 3.25
N GLU A 75 -8.28 -3.60 2.93
CA GLU A 75 -9.45 -3.96 2.14
C GLU A 75 -10.73 -3.63 2.93
N PRO A 76 -11.58 -2.69 2.42
CA PRO A 76 -12.65 -2.13 3.27
C PRO A 76 -13.74 -3.11 3.67
N TYR A 77 -14.03 -4.10 2.83
CA TYR A 77 -15.20 -4.95 3.01
C TYR A 77 -14.91 -6.30 3.66
N SER A 78 -13.72 -6.83 3.50
CA SER A 78 -13.38 -8.14 4.05
C SER A 78 -12.28 -8.09 5.09
N GLU A 79 -11.53 -6.99 5.15
CA GLU A 79 -10.41 -6.78 6.06
C GLU A 79 -9.33 -7.88 5.98
N ARG A 80 -9.35 -8.69 4.92
CA ARG A 80 -8.41 -9.82 4.76
C ARG A 80 -7.06 -9.40 4.26
N GLN A 81 -6.99 -8.27 3.56
CA GLN A 81 -5.76 -7.76 2.99
C GLN A 81 -5.43 -6.41 3.58
N PHE A 82 -4.18 -6.23 3.96
CA PHE A 82 -3.71 -4.93 4.44
C PHE A 82 -2.21 -4.80 4.25
N VAL A 83 -1.76 -3.54 4.22
CA VAL A 83 -0.36 -3.17 4.33
C VAL A 83 -0.26 -2.02 5.32
N GLU A 84 0.62 -2.15 6.31
CA GLU A 84 0.82 -1.16 7.35
C GLU A 84 2.29 -0.75 7.41
N PHE A 85 2.51 0.56 7.40
CA PHE A 85 3.82 1.16 7.64
C PHE A 85 3.81 1.75 9.04
N SER A 86 4.85 1.49 9.81
CA SER A 86 5.02 2.10 11.12
C SER A 86 6.45 2.57 11.30
N ALA A 87 6.62 3.70 11.97
CA ALA A 87 7.94 4.26 12.22
C ALA A 87 8.42 3.89 13.61
N ASP A 88 9.69 3.53 13.73
CA ASP A 88 10.37 3.60 15.00
C ASP A 88 11.12 4.94 15.10
N ARG A 89 11.59 5.27 16.30
CA ARG A 89 12.24 6.57 16.54
C ARG A 89 13.66 6.66 15.99
N SER A 90 14.20 5.55 15.48
CA SER A 90 15.56 5.52 14.93
C SER A 90 15.61 5.74 13.42
N GLY A 91 14.48 6.03 12.79
CA GLY A 91 14.41 6.28 11.34
C GLY A 91 14.18 5.02 10.50
N HIS A 92 13.90 3.90 11.13
CA HIS A 92 13.52 2.67 10.42
C HIS A 92 12.01 2.62 10.26
N ILE A 93 11.58 2.19 9.09
CA ILE A 93 10.17 2.02 8.77
C ILE A 93 9.89 0.53 8.65
N ARG A 94 9.04 0.05 9.54
CA ARG A 94 8.57 -1.33 9.52
C ARG A 94 7.37 -1.42 8.59
N ILE A 95 7.41 -2.39 7.68
CA ILE A 95 6.30 -2.65 6.76
C ILE A 95 5.84 -4.08 7.00
N ARG A 96 4.57 -4.24 7.30
CA ARG A 96 3.97 -5.56 7.47
C ARG A 96 2.64 -5.63 6.74
N GLY A 97 2.25 -6.82 6.36
CA GLY A 97 0.96 -6.97 5.70
C GLY A 97 0.57 -8.40 5.50
N GLU A 98 -0.65 -8.56 5.03
CA GLU A 98 -1.22 -9.81 4.60
C GLU A 98 -1.88 -9.61 3.25
N LEU A 99 -1.46 -10.39 2.26
CA LEU A 99 -2.08 -10.40 0.95
C LEU A 99 -2.66 -11.79 0.71
N SER A 100 -3.87 -11.84 0.19
CA SER A 100 -4.54 -13.11 -0.06
C SER A 100 -5.31 -13.07 -1.37
N SER A 101 -5.45 -14.23 -1.99
CA SER A 101 -6.20 -14.40 -3.22
C SER A 101 -6.88 -15.75 -3.21
N ASN A 102 -8.12 -15.79 -3.72
CA ASN A 102 -8.79 -17.05 -4.05
C ASN A 102 -8.32 -17.44 -5.46
N GLY A 103 -7.48 -18.46 -5.56
CA GLY A 103 -7.00 -18.95 -6.83
C GLY A 103 -8.11 -19.47 -7.74
N ARG A 104 -7.76 -19.79 -8.99
CA ARG A 104 -8.71 -20.27 -10.02
C ARG A 104 -9.55 -21.47 -9.58
N ASN A 105 -9.01 -22.31 -8.69
CA ASN A 105 -9.67 -23.51 -8.21
C ASN A 105 -10.29 -23.35 -6.81
N GLY A 106 -10.41 -22.10 -6.34
CA GLY A 106 -10.97 -21.80 -5.04
C GLY A 106 -10.02 -22.03 -3.86
N PHE A 107 -8.77 -22.35 -4.13
CA PHE A 107 -7.75 -22.50 -3.07
C PHE A 107 -7.22 -21.12 -2.68
N VAL A 108 -7.26 -20.82 -1.39
CA VAL A 108 -6.75 -19.56 -0.87
C VAL A 108 -5.22 -19.56 -0.88
N GLN A 109 -4.64 -18.52 -1.47
CA GLN A 109 -3.22 -18.24 -1.38
C GLN A 109 -3.04 -17.04 -0.45
N LYS A 110 -2.10 -17.10 0.46
CA LYS A 110 -1.90 -16.06 1.46
C LYS A 110 -0.41 -15.83 1.68
N LEU A 111 0.00 -14.57 1.70
CA LEU A 111 1.34 -14.16 2.11
C LEU A 111 1.22 -13.23 3.32
N ASN A 112 1.82 -13.62 4.43
CA ASN A 112 2.10 -12.73 5.54
C ASN A 112 3.54 -12.28 5.43
N PHE A 113 3.79 -10.98 5.43
CA PHE A 113 5.14 -10.46 5.30
C PHE A 113 5.41 -9.37 6.33
N GLU A 114 6.68 -9.23 6.65
CA GLU A 114 7.18 -8.16 7.50
C GLU A 114 8.61 -7.86 7.08
N ASN A 115 8.91 -6.58 6.92
CA ASN A 115 10.25 -6.14 6.58
C ASN A 115 10.49 -4.74 7.13
N CYS A 116 11.71 -4.26 6.97
CA CYS A 116 12.11 -2.94 7.45
C CYS A 116 12.88 -2.23 6.34
N ILE A 117 12.61 -0.95 6.16
CA ILE A 117 13.35 -0.10 5.25
C ILE A 117 13.83 1.15 5.98
N ASP A 118 14.85 1.81 5.44
CA ASP A 118 15.26 3.11 5.94
C ASP A 118 14.26 4.18 5.48
N GLN A 119 14.08 5.21 6.30
CA GLN A 119 13.17 6.33 5.99
C GLN A 119 13.50 7.01 4.66
N THR A 120 14.76 6.94 4.20
CA THR A 120 15.20 7.57 2.95
C THR A 120 14.53 6.99 1.70
N TYR A 121 13.87 5.84 1.81
CA TYR A 121 13.10 5.25 0.70
C TYR A 121 11.70 5.85 0.53
N LEU A 122 11.21 6.64 1.49
CA LEU A 122 9.85 7.19 1.44
C LEU A 122 9.67 8.45 0.62
N PRO A 123 10.60 9.42 0.59
CA PRO A 123 10.36 10.72 -0.05
C PRO A 123 9.89 10.65 -1.50
N ASP A 124 10.54 9.83 -2.33
CA ASP A 124 10.17 9.71 -3.74
C ASP A 124 8.78 9.10 -3.92
N PHE A 125 8.46 8.09 -3.14
CA PHE A 125 7.14 7.48 -3.16
C PHE A 125 6.06 8.50 -2.78
N ILE A 126 6.26 9.24 -1.70
CA ILE A 126 5.33 10.27 -1.22
C ILE A 126 5.17 11.36 -2.26
N LYS A 127 6.29 11.86 -2.81
CA LYS A 127 6.26 12.91 -3.83
C LYS A 127 5.47 12.47 -5.06
N ASN A 128 5.76 11.28 -5.59
CA ASN A 128 5.14 10.78 -6.81
C ASN A 128 3.65 10.49 -6.59
N SER A 129 3.28 9.90 -5.47
CA SER A 129 1.88 9.58 -5.17
C SER A 129 1.06 10.82 -4.78
N SER A 130 1.69 11.86 -4.25
CA SER A 130 1.00 13.10 -3.88
C SER A 130 0.40 13.83 -5.07
N LEU A 131 0.97 13.69 -6.26
CA LEU A 131 0.42 14.26 -7.49
C LEU A 131 -0.95 13.65 -7.81
N LEU A 132 -1.08 12.35 -7.66
CA LEU A 132 -2.36 11.67 -7.81
C LEU A 132 -3.34 12.10 -6.72
N CYS A 133 -2.89 12.15 -5.48
CA CYS A 133 -3.73 12.52 -4.34
C CYS A 133 -4.33 13.92 -4.50
N ALA A 134 -3.58 14.87 -5.03
CA ALA A 134 -4.06 16.24 -5.27
C ALA A 134 -5.28 16.27 -6.21
N LYS A 135 -5.36 15.35 -7.15
CA LYS A 135 -6.49 15.24 -8.09
C LYS A 135 -7.78 14.77 -7.41
N TYR A 136 -7.68 13.97 -6.36
CA TYR A 136 -8.84 13.31 -5.74
C TYR A 136 -9.15 13.79 -4.32
N ARG A 137 -8.51 14.83 -3.86
CA ARG A 137 -8.84 15.45 -2.57
C ARG A 137 -10.18 16.17 -2.60
#